data_c15f76d9edb4d2f4bfcaa90652f3e544
#
_entry.id   c15f76d9edb4d2f4bfcaa90652f3e544
#
_cell.length_a   1.000
_cell.length_b   1.000
_cell.length_c   1.000
_cell.angle_alpha   90.00
_cell.angle_beta   90.00
_cell.angle_gamma   90.00
#
_symmetry.space_group_name_H-M   'P 1'
#
loop_
_entity.id
_entity.type
_entity.pdbx_description
1 polymer ?
#
loop_
_entity_poly.entity_id
_entity_poly.type
_entity_poly.pdbx_seq_one_letter_code
_entity_poly.pdbx_strand_id
1 'polypeptide(L)'
;LLPALLIALCAYYLEKFFNKIVPGIFKSLLVGLCTVTVTMVLSFTILAPLGGYLGNYLAVVFGFLGDKIGFITVGLLTACLPWLVMCGMHLGLVPFMTQALTNPGYDAVFRPAFILHNMAEGGACIGVALRTKDAEKRAEALSIAFGCIVAGVTEPAIYGINLPRKKPMYGVMAGG
;
A
#
# COMPACT_ATOMS: atom_id res chain seq x y z
N LEU A 1 2.19 -3.89 -5.49
CA LEU A 1 0.90 -3.39 -6.04
C LEU A 1 1.04 -2.23 -7.02
N LEU A 2 2.16 -1.49 -7.06
CA LEU A 2 2.41 -0.64 -8.24
C LEU A 2 2.34 -1.48 -9.52
N PRO A 3 2.95 -2.69 -9.56
CA PRO A 3 2.69 -3.62 -10.65
C PRO A 3 1.20 -3.93 -10.83
N ALA A 4 0.44 -4.16 -9.76
CA ALA A 4 -0.98 -4.48 -9.85
C ALA A 4 -1.83 -3.32 -10.40
N LEU A 5 -1.52 -2.07 -10.01
CA LEU A 5 -2.16 -0.89 -10.59
C LEU A 5 -1.82 -0.72 -12.07
N LEU A 6 -0.56 -0.92 -12.44
CA LEU A 6 -0.13 -0.90 -13.84
C LEU A 6 -0.79 -2.02 -14.66
N ILE A 7 -0.92 -3.22 -14.06
CA ILE A 7 -1.61 -4.36 -14.68
C ILE A 7 -3.09 -4.06 -14.88
N ALA A 8 -3.78 -3.51 -13.86
CA ALA A 8 -5.19 -3.14 -13.97
C ALA A 8 -5.42 -2.05 -15.02
N LEU A 9 -4.55 -1.05 -15.07
CA LEU A 9 -4.60 0.00 -16.09
C LEU A 9 -4.37 -0.58 -17.50
N CYS A 10 -3.38 -1.44 -17.65
CA CYS A 10 -3.08 -2.12 -18.89
C CYS A 10 -4.25 -3.01 -19.34
N ALA A 11 -4.82 -3.78 -18.42
CA ALA A 11 -5.99 -4.62 -18.68
C ALA A 11 -7.19 -3.79 -19.18
N TYR A 12 -7.46 -2.63 -18.53
CA TYR A 12 -8.52 -1.73 -18.95
C TYR A 12 -8.35 -1.24 -20.40
N TYR A 13 -7.14 -0.82 -20.78
CA TYR A 13 -6.88 -0.35 -22.15
C TYR A 13 -6.92 -1.50 -23.17
N LEU A 14 -6.42 -2.67 -22.82
CA LEU A 14 -6.49 -3.87 -23.65
C LEU A 14 -7.94 -4.34 -23.84
N GLU A 15 -8.74 -4.36 -22.81
CA GLU A 15 -10.16 -4.68 -22.90
C GLU A 15 -10.89 -3.71 -23.82
N LYS A 16 -10.65 -2.41 -23.66
CA LYS A 16 -11.21 -1.38 -24.54
C LYS A 16 -10.79 -1.56 -26.00
N PHE A 17 -9.54 -1.96 -26.23
CA PHE A 17 -9.00 -2.25 -27.56
C PHE A 17 -9.65 -3.48 -28.18
N PHE A 18 -9.69 -4.61 -27.46
CA PHE A 18 -10.32 -5.84 -27.95
C PHE A 18 -11.83 -5.69 -28.15
N ASN A 19 -12.51 -4.90 -27.34
CA ASN A 19 -13.92 -4.57 -27.50
C ASN A 19 -14.23 -3.85 -28.83
N LYS A 20 -13.25 -3.18 -29.44
CA LYS A 20 -13.41 -2.53 -30.75
C LYS A 20 -13.18 -3.47 -31.92
N ILE A 21 -12.32 -4.49 -31.73
CA ILE A 21 -11.87 -5.37 -32.83
C ILE A 21 -12.74 -6.61 -32.94
N VAL A 22 -13.21 -7.16 -31.81
CA VAL A 22 -13.98 -8.40 -31.79
C VAL A 22 -15.48 -8.12 -32.03
N PRO A 23 -16.07 -8.50 -33.16
CA PRO A 23 -17.51 -8.33 -33.42
C PRO A 23 -18.34 -9.53 -32.97
N GLY A 24 -19.64 -9.30 -32.72
CA GLY A 24 -20.67 -10.32 -32.68
C GLY A 24 -20.79 -11.13 -31.40
N ILE A 25 -21.30 -12.34 -31.52
CA ILE A 25 -21.73 -13.23 -30.42
C ILE A 25 -20.58 -13.68 -29.54
N PHE A 26 -19.37 -13.81 -30.09
CA PHE A 26 -18.18 -14.24 -29.35
C PHE A 26 -17.47 -13.11 -28.58
N LYS A 27 -17.97 -11.89 -28.65
CA LYS A 27 -17.36 -10.71 -28.05
C LYS A 27 -17.09 -10.90 -26.54
N SER A 28 -18.09 -11.37 -25.81
CA SER A 28 -17.98 -11.54 -24.36
C SER A 28 -16.89 -12.55 -23.95
N LEU A 29 -16.76 -13.64 -24.69
CA LEU A 29 -15.77 -14.68 -24.40
C LEU A 29 -14.38 -14.31 -24.90
N LEU A 30 -14.26 -13.89 -26.17
CA LEU A 30 -12.97 -13.62 -26.80
C LEU A 30 -12.30 -12.38 -26.24
N VAL A 31 -13.04 -11.32 -25.94
CA VAL A 31 -12.46 -10.10 -25.33
C VAL A 31 -11.87 -10.43 -23.97
N GLY A 32 -12.59 -11.16 -23.12
CA GLY A 32 -12.08 -11.56 -21.81
C GLY A 32 -10.82 -12.43 -21.92
N LEU A 33 -10.87 -13.45 -22.77
CA LEU A 33 -9.75 -14.38 -22.99
C LEU A 33 -8.51 -13.65 -23.52
N CYS A 34 -8.65 -12.84 -24.58
CA CYS A 34 -7.54 -12.08 -25.15
C CYS A 34 -6.97 -11.06 -24.18
N THR A 35 -7.84 -10.33 -23.46
CA THR A 35 -7.40 -9.34 -22.45
C THR A 35 -6.59 -10.02 -21.36
N VAL A 36 -7.09 -11.10 -20.76
CA VAL A 36 -6.36 -11.81 -19.68
C VAL A 36 -5.04 -12.36 -20.19
N THR A 37 -5.05 -13.03 -21.34
CA THR A 37 -3.83 -13.65 -21.89
C THR A 37 -2.74 -12.62 -22.19
N VAL A 38 -3.08 -11.53 -22.89
CA VAL A 38 -2.11 -10.48 -23.24
C VAL A 38 -1.66 -9.73 -22.00
N THR A 39 -2.58 -9.41 -21.07
CA THR A 39 -2.23 -8.77 -19.80
C THR A 39 -1.31 -9.65 -18.98
N MET A 40 -1.52 -10.95 -18.91
CA MET A 40 -0.68 -11.88 -18.18
C MET A 40 0.76 -11.89 -18.73
N VAL A 41 0.93 -11.99 -20.04
CA VAL A 41 2.26 -11.93 -20.67
C VAL A 41 2.95 -10.61 -20.38
N LEU A 42 2.27 -9.47 -20.59
CA LEU A 42 2.82 -8.13 -20.30
C LEU A 42 3.14 -7.94 -18.81
N SER A 43 2.34 -8.53 -17.93
CA SER A 43 2.55 -8.45 -16.49
C SER A 43 3.87 -9.10 -16.08
N PHE A 44 4.15 -10.29 -16.55
CA PHE A 44 5.38 -11.02 -16.17
C PHE A 44 6.63 -10.48 -16.87
N THR A 45 6.50 -10.02 -18.12
CA THR A 45 7.67 -9.60 -18.91
C THR A 45 8.07 -8.14 -18.65
N ILE A 46 7.12 -7.25 -18.41
CA ILE A 46 7.37 -5.81 -18.36
C ILE A 46 6.90 -5.18 -17.05
N LEU A 47 5.63 -5.39 -16.67
CA LEU A 47 5.02 -4.61 -15.58
C LEU A 47 5.53 -5.02 -14.19
N ALA A 48 5.76 -6.32 -13.96
CA ALA A 48 6.29 -6.79 -12.69
C ALA A 48 7.77 -6.37 -12.48
N PRO A 49 8.68 -6.54 -13.47
CA PRO A 49 10.03 -6.01 -13.35
C PRO A 49 10.09 -4.50 -13.13
N LEU A 50 9.30 -3.71 -13.88
CA LEU A 50 9.24 -2.25 -13.71
C LEU A 50 8.81 -1.86 -12.30
N GLY A 51 7.77 -2.51 -11.76
CA GLY A 51 7.33 -2.27 -10.40
C GLY A 51 8.36 -2.69 -9.34
N GLY A 52 9.12 -3.77 -9.61
CA GLY A 52 10.25 -4.20 -8.78
C GLY A 52 11.38 -3.16 -8.75
N TYR A 53 11.78 -2.63 -9.90
CA TYR A 53 12.80 -1.57 -9.98
C TYR A 53 12.39 -0.29 -9.23
N LEU A 54 11.14 0.13 -9.35
CA LEU A 54 10.63 1.29 -8.62
C LEU A 54 10.61 1.06 -7.10
N GLY A 55 10.23 -0.14 -6.66
CA GLY A 55 10.30 -0.53 -5.24
C GLY A 55 11.73 -0.51 -4.70
N ASN A 56 12.67 -1.09 -5.45
CA ASN A 56 14.10 -1.06 -5.13
C ASN A 56 14.65 0.36 -5.04
N TYR A 57 14.30 1.23 -5.99
CA TYR A 57 14.75 2.61 -5.99
C TYR A 57 14.29 3.35 -4.73
N LEU A 58 13.02 3.19 -4.34
CA LEU A 58 12.50 3.77 -3.10
C LEU A 58 13.26 3.27 -1.87
N ALA A 59 13.52 1.98 -1.78
CA ALA A 59 14.24 1.41 -0.65
C ALA A 59 15.68 1.91 -0.56
N VAL A 60 16.37 2.05 -1.68
CA VAL A 60 17.73 2.63 -1.73
C VAL A 60 17.71 4.10 -1.26
N VAL A 61 16.72 4.89 -1.70
CA VAL A 61 16.57 6.28 -1.29
C VAL A 61 16.35 6.38 0.22
N PHE A 62 15.40 5.62 0.77
CA PHE A 62 15.15 5.64 2.22
C PHE A 62 16.30 5.04 3.04
N GLY A 63 17.00 4.02 2.54
CA GLY A 63 18.21 3.50 3.16
C GLY A 63 19.31 4.55 3.27
N PHE A 64 19.62 5.22 2.15
CA PHE A 64 20.60 6.30 2.10
C PHE A 64 20.22 7.48 3.02
N LEU A 65 18.95 7.87 3.04
CA LEU A 65 18.49 8.90 3.98
C LEU A 65 18.62 8.43 5.44
N GLY A 66 18.34 7.15 5.71
CA GLY A 66 18.48 6.57 7.04
C GLY A 66 19.90 6.69 7.59
N ASP A 67 20.89 6.41 6.75
CA ASP A 67 22.32 6.55 7.12
C ASP A 67 22.75 8.01 7.37
N LYS A 68 22.10 8.96 6.72
CA LYS A 68 22.47 10.40 6.80
C LYS A 68 21.73 11.18 7.87
N ILE A 69 20.42 10.98 7.99
CA ILE A 69 19.54 11.80 8.85
C ILE A 69 18.74 10.97 9.87
N GLY A 70 19.03 9.65 9.97
CA GLY A 70 18.57 8.77 11.06
C GLY A 70 17.06 8.83 11.32
N PHE A 71 16.66 9.32 12.50
CA PHE A 71 15.28 9.33 12.97
C PHE A 71 14.32 10.18 12.08
N ILE A 72 14.83 11.21 11.41
CA ILE A 72 14.02 12.03 10.49
C ILE A 72 13.54 11.18 9.31
N THR A 73 14.38 10.26 8.84
CA THR A 73 14.00 9.32 7.77
C THR A 73 12.87 8.40 8.21
N VAL A 74 12.91 7.93 9.46
CA VAL A 74 11.83 7.09 10.03
C VAL A 74 10.52 7.86 10.02
N GLY A 75 10.50 9.10 10.52
CA GLY A 75 9.31 9.95 10.52
C GLY A 75 8.80 10.23 9.10
N LEU A 76 9.70 10.57 8.17
CA LEU A 76 9.34 10.81 6.77
C LEU A 76 8.75 9.55 6.10
N LEU A 77 9.37 8.40 6.31
CA LEU A 77 8.87 7.13 5.79
C LEU A 77 7.51 6.80 6.40
N THR A 78 7.36 6.96 7.73
CA THR A 78 6.08 6.73 8.41
C THR A 78 4.97 7.62 7.86
N ALA A 79 5.24 8.90 7.62
CA ALA A 79 4.27 9.83 7.02
C ALA A 79 3.89 9.45 5.58
N CYS A 80 4.81 8.84 4.82
CA CYS A 80 4.58 8.38 3.46
C CYS A 80 3.91 7.00 3.41
N LEU A 81 4.05 6.17 4.46
CA LEU A 81 3.58 4.78 4.47
C LEU A 81 2.09 4.61 4.14
N PRO A 82 1.14 5.44 4.61
CA PRO A 82 -0.26 5.31 4.21
C PRO A 82 -0.44 5.29 2.68
N TRP A 83 0.27 6.15 1.98
CA TRP A 83 0.23 6.23 0.52
C TRP A 83 0.95 5.05 -0.14
N LEU A 84 2.08 4.64 0.42
CA LEU A 84 2.81 3.45 -0.04
C LEU A 84 1.98 2.17 0.15
N VAL A 85 1.22 2.07 1.24
CA VAL A 85 0.29 0.96 1.49
C VAL A 85 -0.86 1.01 0.48
N MET A 86 -1.45 2.18 0.24
CA MET A 86 -2.52 2.35 -0.75
C MET A 86 -2.08 1.99 -2.18
N CYS A 87 -0.85 2.32 -2.55
CA CYS A 87 -0.24 1.91 -3.81
C CYS A 87 0.35 0.50 -3.74
N GLY A 88 0.44 -0.11 -2.53
CA GLY A 88 1.04 -1.40 -2.23
C GLY A 88 2.54 -1.47 -2.48
N MET A 89 3.19 -0.33 -2.60
CA MET A 89 4.64 -0.23 -2.74
C MET A 89 5.38 -0.61 -1.46
N HIS A 90 4.69 -0.60 -0.31
CA HIS A 90 5.25 -1.01 0.98
C HIS A 90 5.80 -2.44 0.96
N LEU A 91 5.21 -3.35 0.17
CA LEU A 91 5.73 -4.71 0.02
C LEU A 91 7.11 -4.76 -0.65
N GLY A 92 7.45 -3.75 -1.47
CA GLY A 92 8.79 -3.60 -2.04
C GLY A 92 9.87 -3.29 -1.01
N LEU A 93 9.49 -2.82 0.19
CA LEU A 93 10.43 -2.54 1.29
C LEU A 93 10.77 -3.79 2.13
N VAL A 94 9.97 -4.85 2.05
CA VAL A 94 10.15 -6.08 2.86
C VAL A 94 11.50 -6.76 2.65
N PRO A 95 12.03 -6.91 1.42
CA PRO A 95 13.37 -7.48 1.20
C PRO A 95 14.48 -6.71 1.93
N PHE A 96 14.36 -5.37 1.98
CA PHE A 96 15.36 -4.52 2.67
C PHE A 96 15.27 -4.65 4.18
N MET A 97 14.06 -4.79 4.75
CA MET A 97 13.86 -5.12 6.16
C MET A 97 14.52 -6.45 6.52
N THR A 98 14.37 -7.46 5.65
CA THR A 98 14.97 -8.78 5.85
C THR A 98 16.50 -8.72 5.72
N GLN A 99 17.01 -7.99 4.74
CA GLN A 99 18.44 -7.79 4.54
C GLN A 99 19.08 -7.07 5.72
N ALA A 100 18.46 -6.01 6.25
CA ALA A 100 18.96 -5.28 7.42
C ALA A 100 19.08 -6.17 8.66
N LEU A 101 18.17 -7.14 8.84
CA LEU A 101 18.24 -8.10 9.95
C LEU A 101 19.36 -9.15 9.77
N THR A 102 19.79 -9.43 8.54
CA THR A 102 20.89 -10.37 8.29
C THR A 102 22.23 -9.67 8.34
N ASN A 103 22.32 -8.43 7.86
CA ASN A 103 23.55 -7.63 7.86
C ASN A 103 23.19 -6.12 7.84
N PRO A 104 23.40 -5.37 8.91
CA PRO A 104 24.24 -5.59 10.12
C PRO A 104 23.55 -6.32 11.30
N GLY A 105 22.34 -6.90 11.13
CA GLY A 105 21.65 -7.63 12.20
C GLY A 105 20.59 -6.81 12.94
N TYR A 106 20.36 -5.56 12.52
CA TYR A 106 19.28 -4.70 13.03
C TYR A 106 18.73 -3.79 11.94
N ASP A 107 17.46 -3.43 12.05
CA ASP A 107 16.79 -2.48 11.16
C ASP A 107 16.39 -1.23 11.95
N ALA A 108 17.09 -0.13 11.67
CA ALA A 108 16.87 1.15 12.35
C ALA A 108 15.89 2.08 11.61
N VAL A 109 15.42 1.72 10.41
CA VAL A 109 14.63 2.61 9.55
C VAL A 109 13.27 2.00 9.19
N PHE A 110 13.29 0.87 8.48
CA PHE A 110 12.07 0.35 7.88
C PHE A 110 11.09 -0.23 8.91
N ARG A 111 11.55 -1.14 9.75
CA ARG A 111 10.70 -1.77 10.77
C ARG A 111 10.15 -0.79 11.80
N PRO A 112 10.94 0.13 12.36
CA PRO A 112 10.41 1.20 13.22
C PRO A 112 9.33 2.03 12.54
N ALA A 113 9.53 2.43 11.27
CA ALA A 113 8.54 3.19 10.52
C ALA A 113 7.22 2.42 10.33
N PHE A 114 7.28 1.12 10.04
CA PHE A 114 6.08 0.29 9.92
C PHE A 114 5.31 0.17 11.24
N ILE A 115 6.03 -0.01 12.36
CA ILE A 115 5.40 -0.08 13.69
C ILE A 115 4.73 1.25 14.03
N LEU A 116 5.42 2.37 13.82
CA LEU A 116 4.87 3.71 14.06
C LEU A 116 3.64 3.97 13.18
N HIS A 117 3.69 3.59 11.90
CA HIS A 117 2.55 3.68 11.01
C HIS A 117 1.33 2.90 11.53
N ASN A 118 1.53 1.64 11.97
CA ASN A 118 0.44 0.82 12.52
C ASN A 118 -0.17 1.47 13.78
N MET A 119 0.68 2.03 14.65
CA MET A 119 0.23 2.75 15.86
C MET A 119 -0.53 4.03 15.50
N ALA A 120 -0.04 4.79 14.52
CA ALA A 120 -0.68 6.03 14.06
C ALA A 120 -2.05 5.76 13.42
N GLU A 121 -2.17 4.72 12.57
CA GLU A 121 -3.44 4.31 11.97
C GLU A 121 -4.45 3.86 13.04
N GLY A 122 -4.01 3.01 13.96
CA GLY A 122 -4.85 2.56 15.07
C GLY A 122 -5.26 3.71 16.00
N GLY A 123 -4.33 4.61 16.31
CA GLY A 123 -4.58 5.80 17.12
C GLY A 123 -5.60 6.75 16.48
N ALA A 124 -5.52 6.94 15.17
CA ALA A 124 -6.51 7.72 14.43
C ALA A 124 -7.90 7.09 14.48
N CYS A 125 -8.00 5.76 14.38
CA CYS A 125 -9.27 5.02 14.54
C CYS A 125 -9.85 5.16 15.96
N ILE A 126 -9.01 5.11 17.01
CA ILE A 126 -9.43 5.39 18.38
C ILE A 126 -9.97 6.82 18.49
N GLY A 127 -9.28 7.80 17.91
CA GLY A 127 -9.74 9.18 17.87
C GLY A 127 -11.13 9.34 17.21
N VAL A 128 -11.39 8.60 16.14
CA VAL A 128 -12.70 8.54 15.49
C VAL A 128 -13.75 7.88 16.41
N ALA A 129 -13.41 6.78 17.07
CA ALA A 129 -14.30 6.07 17.99
C ALA A 129 -14.73 6.97 19.15
N LEU A 130 -13.82 7.74 19.72
CA LEU A 130 -14.11 8.67 20.84
C LEU A 130 -15.04 9.82 20.43
N ARG A 131 -15.02 10.23 19.15
CA ARG A 131 -15.88 11.31 18.65
C ARG A 131 -17.20 10.85 18.05
N THR A 132 -17.34 9.57 17.76
CA THR A 132 -18.53 9.00 17.14
C THR A 132 -19.60 8.73 18.20
N LYS A 133 -20.80 9.27 17.97
CA LYS A 133 -21.97 9.05 18.86
C LYS A 133 -22.70 7.73 18.57
N ASP A 134 -22.54 7.20 17.39
CA ASP A 134 -23.14 5.95 16.92
C ASP A 134 -22.38 4.77 17.55
N ALA A 135 -23.07 3.93 18.30
CA ALA A 135 -22.47 2.82 19.01
C ALA A 135 -21.88 1.75 18.07
N GLU A 136 -22.53 1.48 16.94
CA GLU A 136 -22.07 0.51 15.96
C GLU A 136 -20.77 0.96 15.29
N LYS A 137 -20.74 2.20 14.78
CA LYS A 137 -19.53 2.79 14.18
C LYS A 137 -18.38 2.94 15.17
N ARG A 138 -18.71 3.16 16.45
CA ARG A 138 -17.72 3.21 17.51
C ARG A 138 -17.08 1.84 17.75
N ALA A 139 -17.89 0.78 17.81
CA ALA A 139 -17.41 -0.58 17.98
C ALA A 139 -16.57 -1.03 16.78
N GLU A 140 -17.01 -0.72 15.56
CA GLU A 140 -16.24 -0.94 14.31
C GLU A 140 -14.87 -0.27 14.38
N ALA A 141 -14.82 1.02 14.70
CA ALA A 141 -13.58 1.78 14.75
C ALA A 141 -12.61 1.24 15.81
N LEU A 142 -13.09 0.79 16.97
CA LEU A 142 -12.28 0.16 18.02
C LEU A 142 -11.74 -1.20 17.58
N SER A 143 -12.57 -2.03 16.92
CA SER A 143 -12.15 -3.32 16.39
C SER A 143 -11.04 -3.17 15.34
N ILE A 144 -11.19 -2.20 14.42
CA ILE A 144 -10.19 -1.91 13.41
C ILE A 144 -8.91 -1.37 14.06
N ALA A 145 -9.02 -0.48 15.06
CA ALA A 145 -7.87 0.03 15.80
C ALA A 145 -7.07 -1.12 16.47
N PHE A 146 -7.75 -2.08 17.08
CA PHE A 146 -7.13 -3.26 17.65
C PHE A 146 -6.38 -4.08 16.59
N GLY A 147 -6.99 -4.29 15.42
CA GLY A 147 -6.36 -4.97 14.30
C GLY A 147 -5.07 -4.28 13.83
N CYS A 148 -5.07 -2.94 13.76
CA CYS A 148 -3.87 -2.17 13.41
C CYS A 148 -2.76 -2.32 14.45
N ILE A 149 -3.09 -2.14 15.72
CA ILE A 149 -2.10 -2.07 16.81
C ILE A 149 -1.52 -3.46 17.12
N VAL A 150 -2.36 -4.49 17.15
CA VAL A 150 -1.95 -5.83 17.58
C VAL A 150 -1.54 -6.71 16.40
N ALA A 151 -2.31 -6.71 15.32
CA ALA A 151 -2.05 -7.57 14.16
C ALA A 151 -1.28 -6.87 13.03
N GLY A 152 -1.13 -5.53 13.07
CA GLY A 152 -0.44 -4.77 12.02
C GLY A 152 -1.21 -4.69 10.69
N VAL A 153 -2.53 -4.93 10.71
CA VAL A 153 -3.38 -4.89 9.51
C VAL A 153 -3.99 -3.50 9.41
N THR A 154 -3.47 -2.68 8.50
CA THR A 154 -3.83 -1.25 8.39
C THR A 154 -4.83 -0.94 7.27
N GLU A 155 -5.03 -1.83 6.32
CA GLU A 155 -5.93 -1.62 5.19
C GLU A 155 -7.37 -1.27 5.60
N PRO A 156 -8.01 -1.95 6.59
CA PRO A 156 -9.34 -1.57 7.06
C PRO A 156 -9.38 -0.17 7.67
N ALA A 157 -8.31 0.25 8.36
CA ALA A 157 -8.20 1.59 8.93
C ALA A 157 -8.09 2.64 7.83
N ILE A 158 -7.19 2.42 6.87
CA ILE A 158 -6.96 3.33 5.76
C ILE A 158 -8.24 3.50 4.95
N TYR A 159 -8.79 2.41 4.40
CA TYR A 159 -9.90 2.49 3.45
C TYR A 159 -11.27 2.67 4.12
N GLY A 160 -11.49 2.07 5.30
CA GLY A 160 -12.79 2.11 5.99
C GLY A 160 -12.99 3.36 6.83
N ILE A 161 -11.93 3.90 7.45
CA ILE A 161 -12.05 4.97 8.44
C ILE A 161 -11.28 6.23 8.08
N ASN A 162 -9.96 6.15 7.89
CA ASN A 162 -9.09 7.31 7.88
C ASN A 162 -9.16 8.09 6.56
N LEU A 163 -9.10 7.41 5.43
CA LEU A 163 -9.16 8.03 4.10
C LEU A 163 -10.53 8.67 3.80
N PRO A 164 -11.69 8.00 4.02
CA PRO A 164 -13.00 8.60 3.74
C PRO A 164 -13.27 9.85 4.57
N ARG A 165 -12.73 9.93 5.79
CA ARG A 165 -12.89 11.08 6.68
C ARG A 165 -11.83 12.16 6.50
N LYS A 166 -10.76 11.91 5.73
CA LYS A 166 -9.64 12.82 5.42
C LYS A 166 -8.84 13.29 6.66
N LYS A 167 -9.50 13.92 7.64
CA LYS A 167 -8.85 14.45 8.85
C LYS A 167 -8.04 13.42 9.63
N PRO A 168 -8.56 12.19 9.92
CA PRO A 168 -7.76 11.16 10.55
C PRO A 168 -6.52 10.79 9.74
N MET A 169 -6.61 10.77 8.40
CA MET A 169 -5.48 10.49 7.52
C MET A 169 -4.33 11.50 7.70
N TYR A 170 -4.64 12.79 7.79
CA TYR A 170 -3.63 13.80 8.12
C TYR A 170 -3.05 13.60 9.54
N GLY A 171 -3.88 13.14 10.49
CA GLY A 171 -3.42 12.79 11.83
C GLY A 171 -2.44 11.63 11.82
N VAL A 172 -2.65 10.61 11.00
CA VAL A 172 -1.72 9.50 10.80
C VAL A 172 -0.38 9.99 10.26
N MET A 173 -0.40 10.84 9.22
CA MET A 173 0.82 11.37 8.60
C MET A 173 1.62 12.27 9.54
N ALA A 174 0.95 13.00 10.44
CA ALA A 174 1.59 13.92 11.38
C ALA A 174 2.03 13.23 12.68
N GLY A 175 1.41 12.13 13.05
CA GLY A 175 1.68 11.39 14.29
C GLY A 175 2.65 10.23 14.14
N GLY A 176 3.00 9.87 12.91
CA GLY A 176 4.02 8.88 12.58
C GLY A 176 5.32 9.53 12.21
#